data_7153fc350d69c8002e681abb0959686d
#
_entry.id   7153fc350d69c8002e681abb0959686d
#
_cell.length_a   1.000
_cell.length_b   1.000
_cell.length_c   1.000
_cell.angle_alpha   90.00
_cell.angle_beta   90.00
_cell.angle_gamma   90.00
#
_symmetry.space_group_name_H-M   'P 1'
#
loop_
_entity.id
_entity.type
_entity.pdbx_description
1 polymer ?
#
loop_
_entity_poly.entity_id
_entity_poly.type
_entity_poly.pdbx_seq_one_letter_code
_entity_poly.pdbx_strand_id
1 'polypeptide(L)'
;MEKFKKSQVSKLSGGERQKLSVVLSLIGNPEIVFLDELTTGIDVAARREVWRTLKNLKDSGLTIFLTTHYMEEAEILCDKILLIKNGKKITEGTVKEVVKASPYNNLEEAYLWYMDEEVVL
;
A
#
# COMPACT_ATOMS: atom_id res chain seq x y z
N MET A 1 21.34 13.13 2.86
CA MET A 1 20.60 12.59 4.01
C MET A 1 20.97 13.18 5.36
N GLU A 2 22.17 13.68 5.52
CA GLU A 2 22.59 14.22 6.82
C GLU A 2 21.71 15.36 7.34
N LYS A 3 21.23 16.22 6.46
CA LYS A 3 20.36 17.33 6.83
C LYS A 3 19.00 16.89 7.39
N PHE A 4 18.67 15.60 7.29
CA PHE A 4 17.42 15.06 7.80
C PHE A 4 17.58 14.33 9.14
N LYS A 5 18.75 14.43 9.74
CA LYS A 5 18.98 13.80 11.05
C LYS A 5 18.45 14.65 12.19
N LYS A 6 18.04 13.99 13.27
CA LYS A 6 17.66 14.62 14.54
C LYS A 6 16.53 15.65 14.35
N SER A 7 16.80 16.91 14.68
CA SER A 7 15.80 17.96 14.69
C SER A 7 15.08 18.18 13.34
N GLN A 8 15.68 17.71 12.25
CA GLN A 8 15.05 17.87 10.94
C GLN A 8 13.89 16.92 10.74
N VAL A 9 13.93 15.73 11.32
CA VAL A 9 12.86 14.72 11.17
C VAL A 9 11.54 15.24 11.70
N SER A 10 11.54 15.96 12.82
CA SER A 10 10.29 16.46 13.41
C SER A 10 9.62 17.54 12.57
N LYS A 11 10.34 18.13 11.62
CA LYS A 11 9.82 19.18 10.75
C LYS A 11 9.35 18.68 9.39
N LEU A 12 9.53 17.39 9.12
CA LEU A 12 9.13 16.82 7.85
C LEU A 12 7.61 16.69 7.77
N SER A 13 7.07 16.80 6.56
CA SER A 13 5.66 16.51 6.29
C SER A 13 5.38 15.03 6.49
N GLY A 14 4.11 14.65 6.56
CA GLY A 14 3.72 13.25 6.64
C GLY A 14 4.28 12.42 5.49
N GLY A 15 4.20 12.95 4.26
CA GLY A 15 4.75 12.27 3.09
C GLY A 15 6.26 12.11 3.13
N GLU A 16 6.97 13.14 3.59
CA GLU A 16 8.41 13.09 3.72
C GLU A 16 8.85 12.09 4.78
N ARG A 17 8.11 12.02 5.89
CA ARG A 17 8.38 11.01 6.93
C ARG A 17 8.20 9.59 6.39
N GLN A 18 7.17 9.37 5.58
CA GLN A 18 6.93 8.06 5.01
C GLN A 18 8.00 7.68 3.99
N LYS A 19 8.45 8.63 3.18
CA LYS A 19 9.58 8.40 2.27
C LYS A 19 10.84 8.03 3.04
N LEU A 20 11.13 8.75 4.11
CA LEU A 20 12.28 8.45 4.96
C LEU A 20 12.17 7.07 5.58
N SER A 21 10.97 6.71 6.04
CA SER A 21 10.69 5.39 6.58
C SER A 21 11.01 4.28 5.57
N VAL A 22 10.60 4.47 4.32
CA VAL A 22 10.91 3.53 3.24
C VAL A 22 12.41 3.42 3.02
N VAL A 23 13.10 4.55 2.94
CA VAL A 23 14.55 4.57 2.75
C VAL A 23 15.27 3.85 3.89
N LEU A 24 14.85 4.10 5.13
CA LEU A 24 15.46 3.44 6.30
C LEU A 24 15.23 1.93 6.28
N SER A 25 14.07 1.49 5.80
CA SER A 25 13.78 0.06 5.71
C SER A 25 14.65 -0.66 4.69
N LEU A 26 15.29 0.07 3.78
CA LEU A 26 16.16 -0.49 2.76
C LEU A 26 17.64 -0.58 3.15
N ILE A 27 17.98 -0.13 4.35
CA ILE A 27 19.35 -0.24 4.85
C ILE A 27 19.69 -1.71 5.02
N GLY A 28 20.80 -2.15 4.44
CA GLY A 28 21.23 -3.54 4.48
C GLY A 28 20.80 -4.36 3.26
N ASN A 29 20.24 -3.73 2.23
CA ASN A 29 19.81 -4.39 0.98
C ASN A 29 18.87 -5.60 1.20
N PRO A 30 17.69 -5.39 1.82
CA PRO A 30 16.77 -6.49 2.04
C PRO A 30 16.20 -7.02 0.71
N GLU A 31 15.82 -8.28 0.70
CA GLU A 31 15.12 -8.89 -0.44
C GLU A 31 13.62 -8.68 -0.35
N ILE A 32 13.11 -8.52 0.86
CA ILE A 32 11.70 -8.30 1.13
C ILE A 32 11.53 -7.22 2.20
N VAL A 33 10.52 -6.38 2.02
CA VAL A 33 10.19 -5.31 2.97
C VAL A 33 8.71 -5.43 3.33
N PHE A 34 8.41 -5.25 4.60
CA PHE A 34 7.04 -5.24 5.13
C PHE A 34 6.65 -3.82 5.51
N LEU A 35 5.55 -3.34 4.94
CA LEU A 35 5.06 -1.98 5.18
C LEU A 35 3.61 -2.04 5.66
N ASP A 36 3.35 -1.44 6.81
CA ASP A 36 2.02 -1.50 7.44
C ASP A 36 1.34 -0.14 7.35
N GLU A 37 0.30 -0.07 6.53
CA GLU A 37 -0.54 1.12 6.34
C GLU A 37 0.27 2.41 6.14
N LEU A 38 1.26 2.33 5.27
CA LEU A 38 2.29 3.37 5.11
C LEU A 38 1.72 4.75 4.73
N THR A 39 0.63 4.80 4.00
CA THR A 39 0.08 6.06 3.47
C THR A 39 -1.12 6.59 4.25
N THR A 40 -1.44 5.98 5.38
CA THR A 40 -2.54 6.43 6.22
C THR A 40 -2.27 7.83 6.77
N GLY A 41 -3.23 8.72 6.59
CA GLY A 41 -3.16 10.06 7.17
C GLY A 41 -2.34 11.08 6.39
N ILE A 42 -1.77 10.74 5.24
CA ILE A 42 -1.04 11.71 4.41
C ILE A 42 -1.92 12.17 3.24
N ASP A 43 -1.62 13.35 2.71
CA ASP A 43 -2.41 13.92 1.61
C ASP A 43 -2.22 13.17 0.30
N VAL A 44 -3.09 13.47 -0.68
CA VAL A 44 -3.12 12.77 -1.97
C VAL A 44 -1.80 12.92 -2.74
N ALA A 45 -1.24 14.11 -2.76
CA ALA A 45 0.00 14.36 -3.52
C ALA A 45 1.18 13.61 -2.91
N ALA A 46 1.31 13.65 -1.58
CA ALA A 46 2.36 12.93 -0.87
C ALA A 46 2.20 11.42 -1.01
N ARG A 47 0.96 10.94 -0.96
CA ARG A 47 0.65 9.52 -1.15
C ARG A 47 1.11 9.03 -2.53
N ARG A 48 0.82 9.79 -3.57
CA ARG A 48 1.24 9.44 -4.93
C ARG A 48 2.75 9.38 -5.08
N GLU A 49 3.47 10.25 -4.39
CA GLU A 49 4.92 10.22 -4.39
C GLU A 49 5.46 8.96 -3.74
N VAL A 50 4.88 8.57 -2.60
CA VAL A 50 5.25 7.33 -1.92
C VAL A 50 4.98 6.14 -2.85
N TRP A 51 3.82 6.12 -3.50
CA TRP A 51 3.47 5.04 -4.44
C TRP A 51 4.47 4.95 -5.60
N ARG A 52 4.87 6.08 -6.15
CA ARG A 52 5.87 6.11 -7.22
C ARG A 52 7.19 5.52 -6.76
N THR A 53 7.63 5.88 -5.56
CA THR A 53 8.86 5.34 -4.98
C THR A 53 8.75 3.82 -4.81
N LEU A 54 7.66 3.34 -4.26
CA LEU A 54 7.44 1.90 -4.05
C LEU A 54 7.39 1.14 -5.37
N LYS A 55 6.73 1.70 -6.37
CA LYS A 55 6.64 1.08 -7.69
C LYS A 55 8.02 0.94 -8.34
N ASN A 56 8.84 1.98 -8.23
CA ASN A 56 10.20 1.95 -8.75
C ASN A 56 11.05 0.89 -8.05
N LEU A 57 10.90 0.76 -6.75
CA LEU A 57 11.63 -0.26 -5.97
C LEU A 57 11.19 -1.66 -6.36
N LYS A 58 9.90 -1.87 -6.54
CA LYS A 58 9.37 -3.15 -6.99
C LYS A 58 9.92 -3.50 -8.37
N ASP A 59 9.93 -2.55 -9.29
CA ASP A 59 10.44 -2.75 -10.64
C ASP A 59 11.94 -3.06 -10.65
N SER A 60 12.67 -2.63 -9.64
CA SER A 60 14.09 -2.95 -9.52
C SER A 60 14.36 -4.29 -8.84
N GLY A 61 13.31 -5.04 -8.49
CA GLY A 61 13.44 -6.40 -7.98
C GLY A 61 13.13 -6.59 -6.49
N LEU A 62 12.78 -5.53 -5.79
CA LEU A 62 12.43 -5.64 -4.37
C LEU A 62 11.03 -6.27 -4.23
N THR A 63 10.91 -7.22 -3.32
CA THR A 63 9.61 -7.77 -2.95
C THR A 63 9.03 -6.93 -1.83
N ILE A 64 7.82 -6.43 -2.04
CA ILE A 64 7.15 -5.59 -1.06
C ILE A 64 5.87 -6.27 -0.59
N PHE A 65 5.76 -6.45 0.72
CA PHE A 65 4.55 -6.93 1.37
C PHE A 65 3.95 -5.76 2.13
N LEU A 66 2.79 -5.28 1.70
CA LEU A 66 2.18 -4.13 2.36
C LEU A 66 0.76 -4.45 2.81
N THR A 67 0.35 -3.78 3.89
CA THR A 67 -1.03 -3.81 4.34
C THR A 67 -1.64 -2.45 4.05
N THR A 68 -2.88 -2.44 3.61
CA THR A 68 -3.60 -1.21 3.32
C THR A 68 -5.10 -1.44 3.41
N HIS A 69 -5.83 -0.37 3.71
CA HIS A 69 -7.28 -0.37 3.57
C HIS A 69 -7.72 0.57 2.43
N TYR A 70 -6.77 1.11 1.68
CA TYR A 70 -7.06 1.92 0.49
C TYR A 70 -7.04 1.03 -0.75
N MET A 71 -8.20 0.83 -1.35
CA MET A 71 -8.30 -0.04 -2.52
C MET A 71 -7.56 0.52 -3.72
N GLU A 72 -7.51 1.84 -3.85
CA GLU A 72 -6.73 2.50 -4.89
C GLU A 72 -5.24 2.14 -4.79
N GLU A 73 -4.70 2.12 -3.58
CA GLU A 73 -3.31 1.72 -3.34
C GLU A 73 -3.06 0.29 -3.80
N ALA A 74 -3.98 -0.61 -3.46
CA ALA A 74 -3.88 -2.01 -3.86
C ALA A 74 -3.92 -2.16 -5.38
N GLU A 75 -4.79 -1.42 -6.07
CA GLU A 75 -4.89 -1.47 -7.53
C GLU A 75 -3.61 -0.98 -8.21
N ILE A 76 -2.99 0.06 -7.67
CA ILE A 76 -1.81 0.67 -8.28
C ILE A 76 -0.54 -0.12 -8.00
N LEU A 77 -0.39 -0.62 -6.79
CA LEU A 77 0.88 -1.19 -6.34
C LEU A 77 0.94 -2.70 -6.31
N CYS A 78 -0.17 -3.37 -6.09
CA CYS A 78 -0.14 -4.79 -5.79
C CYS A 78 -0.29 -5.66 -7.03
N ASP A 79 0.57 -6.66 -7.16
CA ASP A 79 0.43 -7.70 -8.17
C ASP A 79 -0.60 -8.73 -7.71
N LYS A 80 -0.57 -9.05 -6.42
CA LYS A 80 -1.51 -9.98 -5.79
C LYS A 80 -2.04 -9.38 -4.51
N ILE A 81 -3.28 -9.67 -4.19
CA ILE A 81 -3.92 -9.22 -2.98
C ILE A 81 -4.53 -10.37 -2.22
N LEU A 82 -4.63 -10.17 -0.91
CA LEU A 82 -5.28 -11.10 0.00
C LEU A 82 -6.24 -10.29 0.86
N LEU A 83 -7.52 -10.63 0.82
CA LEU A 83 -8.53 -9.98 1.65
C LEU A 83 -8.75 -10.78 2.92
N ILE A 84 -8.69 -10.08 4.05
CA ILE A 84 -8.82 -10.69 5.37
C ILE A 84 -9.97 -10.04 6.12
N LYS A 85 -10.77 -10.84 6.80
CA LYS A 85 -11.84 -10.38 7.68
C LYS A 85 -11.85 -11.25 8.93
N ASN A 86 -11.83 -10.61 10.09
CA ASN A 86 -11.84 -11.30 11.38
C ASN A 86 -10.74 -12.38 11.49
N GLY A 87 -9.54 -12.04 10.98
CA GLY A 87 -8.39 -12.94 11.03
C GLY A 87 -8.43 -14.10 10.05
N LYS A 88 -9.40 -14.13 9.15
CA LYS A 88 -9.55 -15.21 8.17
C LYS A 88 -9.43 -14.72 6.74
N LYS A 89 -8.83 -15.52 5.89
CA LYS A 89 -8.76 -15.24 4.47
C LYS A 89 -10.15 -15.33 3.84
N ILE A 90 -10.53 -14.29 3.10
CA ILE A 90 -11.76 -14.25 2.33
C ILE A 90 -11.50 -14.71 0.89
N THR A 91 -10.50 -14.08 0.25
CA THR A 91 -10.11 -14.38 -1.11
C THR A 91 -8.69 -13.93 -1.36
N GLU A 92 -8.06 -14.47 -2.39
CA GLU A 92 -6.73 -14.03 -2.82
C GLU A 92 -6.56 -14.21 -4.32
N GLY A 93 -5.63 -13.49 -4.90
CA GLY A 93 -5.33 -13.54 -6.32
C GLY A 93 -4.84 -12.21 -6.82
N THR A 94 -4.72 -12.08 -8.14
CA THR A 94 -4.44 -10.78 -8.75
C THR A 94 -5.66 -9.88 -8.53
N VAL A 95 -5.43 -8.56 -8.61
CA VAL A 95 -6.55 -7.60 -8.51
C VAL A 95 -7.64 -7.96 -9.52
N LYS A 96 -7.23 -8.25 -10.75
CA LYS A 96 -8.15 -8.61 -11.83
C LYS A 96 -8.98 -9.84 -11.51
N GLU A 97 -8.35 -10.88 -10.99
CA GLU A 97 -9.03 -12.11 -10.60
C GLU A 97 -10.04 -11.89 -9.48
N VAL A 98 -9.64 -11.11 -8.47
CA VAL A 98 -10.49 -10.81 -7.32
C VAL A 98 -11.71 -10.01 -7.74
N VAL A 99 -11.53 -9.01 -8.59
CA VAL A 99 -12.65 -8.20 -9.11
C VAL A 99 -13.57 -9.05 -9.98
N LYS A 100 -13.00 -9.87 -10.86
CA LYS A 100 -13.77 -10.69 -11.79
C LYS A 100 -14.65 -11.71 -11.08
N ALA A 101 -14.20 -12.23 -9.95
CA ALA A 101 -14.98 -13.19 -9.17
C ALA A 101 -16.15 -12.54 -8.41
N SER A 102 -16.20 -11.20 -8.37
CA SER A 102 -17.31 -10.44 -7.78
C SER A 102 -18.28 -10.00 -8.88
N PRO A 103 -19.49 -9.55 -8.50
CA PRO A 103 -20.43 -9.00 -9.50
C PRO A 103 -20.13 -7.55 -9.89
N TYR A 104 -19.01 -6.99 -9.42
CA TYR A 104 -18.67 -5.58 -9.63
C TYR A 104 -17.48 -5.43 -10.57
N ASN A 105 -17.22 -4.18 -11.01
CA ASN A 105 -16.21 -3.88 -12.01
C ASN A 105 -14.96 -3.21 -11.47
N ASN A 106 -14.94 -2.85 -10.19
CA ASN A 106 -13.78 -2.23 -9.56
C ASN A 106 -13.49 -2.85 -8.20
N LEU A 107 -12.28 -2.65 -7.72
CA LEU A 107 -11.84 -3.27 -6.48
C LEU A 107 -12.56 -2.72 -5.25
N GLU A 108 -12.89 -1.42 -5.22
CA GLU A 108 -13.56 -0.83 -4.07
C GLU A 108 -14.92 -1.48 -3.83
N GLU A 109 -15.74 -1.59 -4.87
CA GLU A 109 -17.05 -2.24 -4.77
C GLU A 109 -16.91 -3.74 -4.51
N ALA A 110 -15.96 -4.40 -5.17
CA ALA A 110 -15.69 -5.81 -4.94
C ALA A 110 -15.27 -6.05 -3.48
N TYR A 111 -14.42 -5.19 -2.94
CA TYR A 111 -14.00 -5.27 -1.55
C TYR A 111 -15.19 -5.19 -0.60
N LEU A 112 -16.08 -4.23 -0.79
CA LEU A 112 -17.27 -4.09 0.05
C LEU A 112 -18.14 -5.34 -0.04
N TRP A 113 -18.28 -5.89 -1.23
CA TRP A 113 -19.04 -7.13 -1.43
C TRP A 113 -18.42 -8.30 -0.68
N TYR A 114 -17.10 -8.48 -0.79
CA TYR A 114 -16.41 -9.55 -0.06
C TYR A 114 -16.51 -9.38 1.44
N MET A 115 -16.52 -8.15 1.92
CA MET A 115 -16.64 -7.85 3.35
C MET A 115 -18.08 -7.87 3.83
N ASP A 116 -19.03 -8.19 2.95
CA ASP A 116 -20.46 -8.27 3.26
C ASP A 116 -21.00 -6.93 3.78
N GLU A 117 -20.52 -5.86 3.16
CA GLU A 117 -20.96 -4.50 3.47
C GLU A 117 -21.82 -3.95 2.34
N GLU A 118 -22.69 -2.98 2.68
CA GLU A 118 -23.56 -2.38 1.69
C GLU A 118 -22.73 -1.55 0.70
N VAL A 119 -22.92 -1.82 -0.61
CA VAL A 119 -22.28 -1.06 -1.66
C VAL A 119 -23.13 0.18 -1.95
N VAL A 120 -22.54 1.37 -1.80
CA VAL A 120 -23.21 2.64 -2.08
C VAL A 120 -22.94 3.01 -3.53
N LEU A 121 -24.00 3.07 -4.32
CA LEU A 121 -23.92 3.38 -5.74
C LEU A 121 -24.11 4.88 -6.01
#